data_89a1aa0ef88c611f7a98c635893912e6
#
_entry.id   89a1aa0ef88c611f7a98c635893912e6
#
_cell.length_a   1.000
_cell.length_b   1.000
_cell.length_c   1.000
_cell.angle_alpha   90.00
_cell.angle_beta   90.00
_cell.angle_gamma   90.00
#
_symmetry.space_group_name_H-M   'P 1'
#
loop_
_entity.id
_entity.type
_entity.pdbx_description
1 polymer ?
#
loop_
_entity_poly.entity_id
_entity_poly.type
_entity_poly.pdbx_seq_one_letter_code
_entity_poly.pdbx_strand_id
1 'polypeptide(L)'
;ANGNNALVVVDGVPLSSPMTNPGMAYGAGDAAELSVDYGNGFSDLNPEDIESIQVLKGASATALYGSRAANGVIMVTTKSGAGAKKGLGVSYSAHVSMDNVMRWPDYQYEFGQGQAKNIGAEGTAYAGQHYYSYGAGPDGTPSTSGTSSAFGPRFEGQMFYQYSPENQGRADAATPWVAYKDNRKDLFQTGYTLTNSVALTGKSDRGNLRASITHTKNEWILPNTGFQRVSAMVSAAQQISRALRVNFKTSYTYRKINNTPALGYNSNSIAYFLIFQNPNVNLDWLRPMWRTGQENVKQLQPYSSFIGNPYVILYESENPSEKHSNVSSISANLRINSK
;
A
#
# COMPACT_ATOMS: atom_id res chain seq x y z
N ALA A 1 11.11 20.51 9.50
CA ALA A 1 11.75 19.27 9.94
C ALA A 1 12.23 18.52 8.72
N ASN A 2 13.53 18.23 8.64
CA ASN A 2 14.07 17.39 7.58
C ASN A 2 13.54 15.97 7.82
N GLY A 3 12.81 15.43 6.85
CA GLY A 3 12.40 14.03 6.89
C GLY A 3 13.60 13.10 7.01
N ASN A 4 13.41 11.90 7.53
CA ASN A 4 14.47 10.89 7.69
C ASN A 4 14.86 10.19 6.35
N ASN A 5 14.45 10.74 5.21
CA ASN A 5 14.64 10.11 3.91
C ASN A 5 16.03 10.44 3.33
N ALA A 6 16.71 9.43 2.80
CA ALA A 6 17.93 9.63 2.02
C ALA A 6 17.61 10.32 0.68
N LEU A 7 18.55 11.13 0.19
CA LEU A 7 18.45 11.74 -1.14
C LEU A 7 18.67 10.65 -2.20
N VAL A 8 17.80 10.56 -3.19
CA VAL A 8 17.99 9.70 -4.35
C VAL A 8 18.56 10.49 -5.51
N VAL A 9 19.63 9.97 -6.10
CA VAL A 9 20.33 10.60 -7.24
C VAL A 9 20.41 9.58 -8.37
N VAL A 10 19.86 9.89 -9.53
CA VAL A 10 19.86 9.01 -10.70
C VAL A 10 20.76 9.63 -11.79
N ASP A 11 21.80 8.91 -12.18
CA ASP A 11 22.79 9.36 -13.17
C ASP A 11 23.31 10.80 -12.90
N GLY A 12 23.50 11.15 -11.62
CA GLY A 12 23.94 12.48 -11.18
C GLY A 12 22.82 13.51 -10.99
N VAL A 13 21.57 13.19 -11.33
CA VAL A 13 20.41 14.07 -11.17
C VAL A 13 19.70 13.76 -9.86
N PRO A 14 19.65 14.71 -8.89
CA PRO A 14 18.90 14.51 -7.66
C PRO A 14 17.38 14.47 -7.95
N LEU A 15 16.72 13.41 -7.48
CA LEU A 15 15.27 13.34 -7.55
C LEU A 15 14.63 14.11 -6.39
N SER A 16 13.52 14.78 -6.70
CA SER A 16 12.63 15.27 -5.65
C SER A 16 11.94 14.06 -4.99
N SER A 17 12.14 13.91 -3.69
CA SER A 17 11.60 12.80 -2.92
C SER A 17 10.82 13.29 -1.69
N PRO A 18 9.85 14.22 -1.81
CA PRO A 18 8.93 14.37 -0.71
C PRO A 18 8.04 13.11 -0.70
N MET A 19 7.92 12.46 0.44
CA MET A 19 6.70 11.68 0.68
C MET A 19 5.54 12.63 0.47
N THR A 20 4.63 12.29 -0.41
CA THR A 20 3.53 13.17 -0.83
C THR A 20 2.49 13.38 0.28
N ASN A 21 2.68 12.78 1.44
CA ASN A 21 1.86 13.08 2.62
C ASN A 21 2.68 13.00 3.91
N PRO A 22 3.25 14.13 4.39
CA PRO A 22 4.02 14.17 5.64
C PRO A 22 3.15 14.08 6.91
N GLY A 23 1.83 13.97 6.76
CA GLY A 23 0.88 13.95 7.86
C GLY A 23 0.74 12.58 8.50
N MET A 24 1.80 12.03 9.07
CA MET A 24 1.68 10.94 10.02
C MET A 24 1.52 11.50 11.43
N ALA A 25 0.33 11.96 11.76
CA ALA A 25 -0.04 12.17 13.14
C ALA A 25 -0.79 10.94 13.64
N TYR A 26 -0.26 10.29 14.64
CA TYR A 26 -1.02 9.40 15.52
C TYR A 26 -1.98 10.27 16.34
N GLY A 27 -3.23 10.29 15.98
CA GLY A 27 -4.25 11.00 16.73
C GLY A 27 -5.62 10.75 16.15
N ALA A 28 -6.55 10.32 16.98
CA ALA A 28 -7.96 10.29 16.64
C ALA A 28 -8.47 11.75 16.62
N GLY A 29 -8.70 12.28 15.45
CA GLY A 29 -9.24 13.62 15.22
C GLY A 29 -8.17 14.59 14.73
N ASP A 30 -8.23 14.91 13.52
CA ASP A 30 -7.73 15.98 12.69
C ASP A 30 -7.09 15.47 11.40
N ALA A 31 -6.99 16.29 10.40
CA ALA A 31 -6.45 16.18 9.04
C ALA A 31 -5.38 15.08 8.71
N ALA A 32 -4.93 14.30 9.68
CA ALA A 32 -4.09 13.12 9.55
C ALA A 32 -4.85 11.86 9.07
N GLU A 33 -6.14 11.95 8.91
CA GLU A 33 -7.03 10.80 8.66
C GLU A 33 -6.88 10.16 7.30
N LEU A 34 -6.16 10.76 6.38
CA LEU A 34 -5.95 10.24 5.03
C LEU A 34 -4.48 10.04 4.72
N SER A 35 -3.76 9.23 5.50
CA SER A 35 -2.41 8.85 5.14
C SER A 35 -2.45 7.80 4.02
N VAL A 36 -2.20 8.26 2.81
CA VAL A 36 -2.06 7.42 1.63
C VAL A 36 -0.63 7.56 1.13
N ASP A 37 0.08 6.45 0.96
CA ASP A 37 1.43 6.46 0.40
C ASP A 37 1.38 6.30 -1.12
N TYR A 38 1.51 7.40 -1.83
CA TYR A 38 1.62 7.41 -3.29
C TYR A 38 3.03 7.08 -3.80
N GLY A 39 3.93 6.68 -2.93
CA GLY A 39 5.33 6.40 -3.24
C GLY A 39 6.19 7.65 -3.35
N ASN A 40 7.46 7.44 -3.65
CA ASN A 40 8.47 8.48 -3.80
C ASN A 40 9.17 8.38 -5.17
N GLY A 41 10.11 9.26 -5.46
CA GLY A 41 10.86 9.24 -6.72
C GLY A 41 11.63 7.95 -6.99
N PHE A 42 12.02 7.21 -5.94
CA PHE A 42 12.67 5.89 -6.10
C PHE A 42 11.69 4.83 -6.62
N SER A 43 10.43 4.87 -6.19
CA SER A 43 9.40 3.92 -6.64
C SER A 43 9.04 4.07 -8.13
N ASP A 44 9.41 5.18 -8.75
CA ASP A 44 9.18 5.42 -10.19
C ASP A 44 10.29 4.81 -11.06
N LEU A 45 11.44 4.47 -10.47
CA LEU A 45 12.54 3.86 -11.22
C LEU A 45 12.17 2.46 -11.68
N ASN A 46 12.56 2.16 -12.92
CA ASN A 46 12.41 0.82 -13.47
C ASN A 46 13.62 -0.04 -13.04
N PRO A 47 13.44 -1.11 -12.23
CA PRO A 47 14.55 -1.97 -11.81
C PRO A 47 15.31 -2.60 -12.99
N GLU A 48 14.62 -2.88 -14.11
CA GLU A 48 15.22 -3.45 -15.32
C GLU A 48 16.28 -2.57 -15.96
N ASP A 49 16.23 -1.25 -15.71
CA ASP A 49 17.16 -0.28 -16.25
C ASP A 49 18.27 0.12 -15.27
N ILE A 50 18.27 -0.43 -14.04
CA ILE A 50 19.31 -0.15 -13.04
C ILE A 50 20.53 -1.04 -13.31
N GLU A 51 21.70 -0.41 -13.39
CA GLU A 51 23.02 -1.08 -13.48
C GLU A 51 23.61 -1.29 -12.09
N SER A 52 23.59 -0.24 -11.25
CA SER A 52 24.11 -0.32 -9.88
C SER A 52 23.44 0.67 -8.94
N ILE A 53 23.46 0.31 -7.66
CA ILE A 53 23.00 1.18 -6.56
C ILE A 53 24.16 1.29 -5.56
N GLN A 54 24.52 2.54 -5.21
CA GLN A 54 25.52 2.83 -4.20
C GLN A 54 24.91 3.70 -3.10
N VAL A 55 25.22 3.38 -1.84
CA VAL A 55 24.76 4.14 -0.68
C VAL A 55 25.92 4.94 -0.11
N LEU A 56 25.81 6.27 -0.14
CA LEU A 56 26.76 7.16 0.52
C LEU A 56 26.22 7.57 1.88
N LYS A 57 27.04 7.39 2.91
CA LYS A 57 26.68 7.71 4.30
C LYS A 57 27.59 8.81 4.85
N GLY A 58 27.05 9.63 5.77
CA GLY A 58 27.82 10.63 6.52
C GLY A 58 28.43 11.74 5.65
N ALA A 59 29.65 12.14 6.00
CA ALA A 59 30.32 13.31 5.43
C ALA A 59 30.54 13.24 3.91
N SER A 60 30.74 12.07 3.33
CA SER A 60 30.92 11.92 1.88
C SER A 60 29.65 12.28 1.10
N ALA A 61 28.48 11.99 1.65
CA ALA A 61 27.20 12.35 1.05
C ALA A 61 26.97 13.88 1.07
N THR A 62 27.21 14.50 2.24
CA THR A 62 27.01 15.94 2.41
C THR A 62 28.04 16.78 1.65
N ALA A 63 29.27 16.29 1.47
CA ALA A 63 30.27 16.94 0.65
C ALA A 63 29.88 17.06 -0.83
N LEU A 64 29.14 16.08 -1.37
CA LEU A 64 28.73 16.08 -2.77
C LEU A 64 27.39 16.78 -3.01
N TYR A 65 26.43 16.66 -2.07
CA TYR A 65 25.04 17.07 -2.29
C TYR A 65 24.51 18.07 -1.24
N GLY A 66 25.39 18.54 -0.34
CA GLY A 66 25.07 19.54 0.70
C GLY A 66 24.07 19.04 1.73
N SER A 67 23.32 19.96 2.33
CA SER A 67 22.37 19.68 3.42
C SER A 67 21.25 18.71 3.04
N ARG A 68 20.89 18.60 1.77
CA ARG A 68 19.90 17.64 1.29
C ARG A 68 20.33 16.18 1.49
N ALA A 69 21.62 15.93 1.65
CA ALA A 69 22.20 14.61 1.87
C ALA A 69 22.48 14.30 3.35
N ALA A 70 21.93 15.07 4.30
CA ALA A 70 22.16 14.89 5.73
C ALA A 70 21.83 13.47 6.21
N ASN A 71 20.82 12.82 5.60
CA ASN A 71 20.41 11.44 5.90
C ASN A 71 21.04 10.40 4.95
N GLY A 72 22.08 10.77 4.20
CA GLY A 72 22.74 9.93 3.20
C GLY A 72 22.16 10.09 1.79
N VAL A 73 22.82 9.43 0.83
CA VAL A 73 22.45 9.45 -0.59
C VAL A 73 22.39 8.04 -1.14
N ILE A 74 21.34 7.75 -1.89
CA ILE A 74 21.22 6.55 -2.72
C ILE A 74 21.52 6.95 -4.16
N MET A 75 22.70 6.55 -4.64
CA MET A 75 23.12 6.81 -6.02
C MET A 75 22.69 5.64 -6.90
N VAL A 76 21.91 5.92 -7.92
CA VAL A 76 21.46 4.94 -8.91
C VAL A 76 22.15 5.25 -10.23
N THR A 77 22.83 4.25 -10.78
CA THR A 77 23.37 4.30 -12.13
C THR A 77 22.51 3.44 -13.03
N THR A 78 22.04 4.02 -14.15
CA THR A 78 21.24 3.29 -15.11
C THR A 78 22.09 2.57 -16.15
N LYS A 79 21.58 1.46 -16.68
CA LYS A 79 22.24 0.66 -17.73
C LYS A 79 22.53 1.51 -18.95
N SER A 80 23.65 1.20 -19.60
CA SER A 80 24.08 1.82 -20.87
C SER A 80 24.50 0.74 -21.87
N GLY A 81 24.70 1.10 -23.11
CA GLY A 81 25.26 0.19 -24.12
C GLY A 81 26.79 -0.03 -23.99
N ALA A 82 27.47 0.59 -23.00
CA ALA A 82 28.92 0.56 -22.92
C ALA A 82 29.51 -0.84 -22.69
N GLY A 83 28.82 -1.68 -21.90
CA GLY A 83 29.21 -3.06 -21.62
C GLY A 83 28.85 -4.09 -22.71
N ALA A 84 28.10 -3.68 -23.73
CA ALA A 84 27.68 -4.57 -24.81
C ALA A 84 28.85 -5.04 -25.70
N LYS A 85 28.69 -6.18 -26.39
CA LYS A 85 29.58 -6.58 -27.50
C LYS A 85 29.36 -5.65 -28.69
N LYS A 86 30.36 -5.53 -29.58
CA LYS A 86 30.20 -4.79 -30.83
C LYS A 86 29.07 -5.38 -31.66
N GLY A 87 28.30 -4.49 -32.30
CA GLY A 87 27.12 -4.87 -33.08
C GLY A 87 25.82 -4.45 -32.40
N LEU A 88 24.73 -5.00 -32.88
CA LEU A 88 23.38 -4.78 -32.39
C LEU A 88 22.87 -6.05 -31.69
N GLY A 89 22.24 -5.87 -30.53
CA GLY A 89 21.61 -6.94 -29.76
C GLY A 89 20.22 -6.53 -29.25
N VAL A 90 19.32 -7.49 -29.19
CA VAL A 90 17.99 -7.32 -28.55
C VAL A 90 17.92 -8.30 -27.40
N SER A 91 17.39 -7.84 -26.27
CA SER A 91 17.09 -8.68 -25.13
C SER A 91 15.62 -8.51 -24.72
N TYR A 92 15.02 -9.60 -24.30
CA TYR A 92 13.70 -9.64 -23.69
C TYR A 92 13.82 -10.29 -22.32
N SER A 93 13.17 -9.71 -21.32
CA SER A 93 13.03 -10.30 -19.99
C SER A 93 11.58 -10.27 -19.54
N ALA A 94 11.17 -11.33 -18.86
CA ALA A 94 9.85 -11.43 -18.23
C ALA A 94 10.03 -11.91 -16.78
N HIS A 95 9.40 -11.21 -15.83
CA HIS A 95 9.42 -11.57 -14.42
C HIS A 95 8.00 -11.67 -13.91
N VAL A 96 7.75 -12.70 -13.11
CA VAL A 96 6.49 -12.90 -12.38
C VAL A 96 6.83 -13.09 -10.91
N SER A 97 6.17 -12.36 -10.04
CA SER A 97 6.19 -12.63 -8.60
C SER A 97 4.76 -12.75 -8.06
N MET A 98 4.62 -13.51 -6.98
CA MET A 98 3.37 -13.69 -6.25
C MET A 98 3.61 -13.38 -4.78
N ASP A 99 2.68 -12.63 -4.19
CA ASP A 99 2.78 -12.14 -2.83
C ASP A 99 1.58 -12.63 -2.01
N ASN A 100 1.85 -13.16 -0.81
CA ASN A 100 0.82 -13.59 0.13
C ASN A 100 1.13 -13.06 1.53
N VAL A 101 0.12 -12.92 2.37
CA VAL A 101 0.32 -12.59 3.77
C VAL A 101 1.11 -13.70 4.45
N MET A 102 2.31 -13.37 4.93
CA MET A 102 3.24 -14.34 5.51
C MET A 102 2.89 -14.71 6.96
N ARG A 103 2.41 -13.74 7.73
CA ARG A 103 2.13 -13.92 9.16
C ARG A 103 0.85 -13.23 9.56
N TRP A 104 0.10 -13.91 10.41
CA TRP A 104 -1.08 -13.38 11.07
C TRP A 104 -0.82 -13.27 12.57
N PRO A 105 -1.39 -12.28 13.26
CA PRO A 105 -1.45 -12.28 14.72
C PRO A 105 -2.20 -13.51 15.22
N ASP A 106 -1.82 -13.96 16.40
CA ASP A 106 -2.54 -15.03 17.09
C ASP A 106 -3.79 -14.42 17.77
N TYR A 107 -4.90 -14.45 17.05
CA TYR A 107 -6.16 -13.90 17.53
C TYR A 107 -6.86 -14.88 18.45
N GLN A 108 -7.52 -14.36 19.48
CA GLN A 108 -8.41 -15.16 20.31
C GLN A 108 -9.72 -15.47 19.58
N TYR A 109 -10.25 -16.69 19.77
CA TYR A 109 -11.52 -17.18 19.21
C TYR A 109 -12.34 -17.95 20.26
N GLU A 110 -12.18 -17.60 21.53
CA GLU A 110 -12.92 -18.19 22.63
C GLU A 110 -14.12 -17.33 23.04
N PHE A 111 -13.99 -16.01 22.95
CA PHE A 111 -14.99 -15.05 23.38
C PHE A 111 -15.38 -14.13 22.23
N GLY A 112 -16.66 -13.80 22.17
CA GLY A 112 -17.18 -12.91 21.14
C GLY A 112 -17.41 -11.49 21.64
N GLN A 113 -18.15 -10.75 20.84
CA GLN A 113 -18.49 -9.35 21.08
C GLN A 113 -19.20 -9.14 22.42
N GLY A 114 -18.73 -8.15 23.17
CA GLY A 114 -19.27 -7.78 24.46
C GLY A 114 -18.25 -6.98 25.26
N GLN A 115 -18.69 -6.27 26.29
CA GLN A 115 -17.83 -5.54 27.20
C GLN A 115 -17.67 -6.28 28.53
N ALA A 116 -16.61 -5.95 29.27
CA ALA A 116 -16.32 -6.55 30.57
C ALA A 116 -17.38 -6.20 31.63
N LYS A 117 -17.42 -7.03 32.63
CA LYS A 117 -18.43 -7.18 33.70
C LYS A 117 -18.92 -5.90 34.42
N ASN A 118 -18.14 -4.84 34.50
CA ASN A 118 -18.47 -3.67 35.33
C ASN A 118 -19.58 -2.76 34.75
N ILE A 119 -20.16 -3.10 33.63
CA ILE A 119 -21.24 -2.33 33.00
C ILE A 119 -22.58 -2.64 33.67
N GLY A 120 -22.75 -3.81 34.30
CA GLY A 120 -23.94 -4.20 35.01
C GLY A 120 -24.03 -3.66 36.45
N ALA A 121 -23.50 -2.46 36.72
CA ALA A 121 -23.60 -1.85 38.04
C ALA A 121 -25.06 -1.67 38.47
N GLU A 122 -25.32 -1.80 39.78
CA GLU A 122 -26.64 -1.62 40.34
C GLU A 122 -27.22 -0.25 39.97
N GLY A 123 -28.47 -0.22 39.53
CA GLY A 123 -29.14 0.98 39.03
C GLY A 123 -28.95 1.30 37.55
N THR A 124 -28.21 0.52 36.80
CA THR A 124 -28.12 0.65 35.34
C THR A 124 -29.10 -0.28 34.62
N ALA A 125 -29.40 0.02 33.36
CA ALA A 125 -30.22 -0.86 32.48
C ALA A 125 -29.62 -2.27 32.27
N TYR A 126 -28.36 -2.46 32.69
CA TYR A 126 -27.59 -3.72 32.49
C TYR A 126 -27.29 -4.43 33.82
N ALA A 127 -27.97 -4.02 34.92
CA ALA A 127 -27.75 -4.58 36.25
C ALA A 127 -27.87 -6.12 36.23
N GLY A 128 -26.90 -6.80 36.83
CA GLY A 128 -26.83 -8.25 36.88
C GLY A 128 -26.32 -8.95 35.60
N GLN A 129 -25.97 -8.22 34.58
CA GLN A 129 -25.36 -8.79 33.36
C GLN A 129 -23.84 -8.84 33.46
N HIS A 130 -23.24 -9.87 32.89
CA HIS A 130 -21.78 -10.05 32.85
C HIS A 130 -21.11 -9.36 31.64
N TYR A 131 -21.90 -8.92 30.68
CA TYR A 131 -21.47 -8.20 29.48
C TYR A 131 -22.58 -7.26 29.00
N TYR A 132 -22.23 -6.23 28.25
CA TYR A 132 -23.21 -5.33 27.66
C TYR A 132 -24.08 -6.07 26.64
N SER A 133 -25.39 -5.86 26.66
CA SER A 133 -26.34 -6.49 25.74
C SER A 133 -27.56 -5.59 25.47
N TYR A 134 -28.34 -5.91 24.46
CA TYR A 134 -29.61 -5.27 24.14
C TYR A 134 -30.78 -5.82 24.99
N GLY A 135 -30.53 -6.66 25.97
CA GLY A 135 -31.53 -7.40 26.72
C GLY A 135 -31.97 -8.68 25.99
N ALA A 136 -32.99 -9.37 26.55
CA ALA A 136 -33.52 -10.56 25.93
C ALA A 136 -34.34 -10.25 24.66
N GLY A 137 -34.34 -11.18 23.71
CA GLY A 137 -35.22 -11.15 22.56
C GLY A 137 -36.68 -11.43 22.90
N PRO A 138 -37.59 -11.42 21.90
CA PRO A 138 -39.02 -11.65 22.10
C PRO A 138 -39.39 -13.01 22.72
N ASP A 139 -38.54 -14.03 22.50
CA ASP A 139 -38.66 -15.40 23.00
C ASP A 139 -37.85 -15.65 24.30
N GLY A 140 -37.30 -14.61 24.90
CA GLY A 140 -36.45 -14.73 26.08
C GLY A 140 -34.99 -15.11 25.82
N THR A 141 -34.61 -15.39 24.57
CA THR A 141 -33.22 -15.69 24.21
C THR A 141 -32.32 -14.47 24.44
N PRO A 142 -31.12 -14.63 25.02
CA PRO A 142 -30.21 -13.53 25.27
C PRO A 142 -29.76 -12.80 24.00
N SER A 143 -29.34 -11.55 24.15
CA SER A 143 -28.73 -10.77 23.06
C SER A 143 -27.31 -10.33 23.39
N THR A 144 -26.54 -10.00 22.36
CA THR A 144 -25.26 -9.30 22.48
C THR A 144 -25.38 -7.88 21.97
N SER A 145 -24.38 -7.03 22.21
CA SER A 145 -24.38 -5.64 21.79
C SER A 145 -23.43 -5.37 20.63
N GLY A 146 -23.65 -4.27 19.92
CA GLY A 146 -22.72 -3.74 18.94
C GLY A 146 -21.58 -2.99 19.61
N THR A 147 -20.49 -3.67 19.94
CA THR A 147 -19.28 -3.09 20.52
C THR A 147 -18.02 -3.62 19.83
N SER A 148 -16.94 -2.86 19.87
CA SER A 148 -15.63 -3.31 19.37
C SER A 148 -14.92 -4.30 20.30
N SER A 149 -15.35 -4.42 21.54
CA SER A 149 -14.72 -5.27 22.54
C SER A 149 -15.17 -6.73 22.38
N ALA A 150 -14.26 -7.67 22.59
CA ALA A 150 -14.51 -9.12 22.55
C ALA A 150 -14.38 -9.75 23.95
N PHE A 151 -15.07 -9.16 24.93
CA PHE A 151 -15.18 -9.63 26.32
C PHE A 151 -16.58 -10.17 26.63
N GLY A 152 -17.30 -10.59 25.60
CA GLY A 152 -18.63 -11.16 25.70
C GLY A 152 -18.63 -12.64 26.06
N PRO A 153 -19.75 -13.35 25.78
CA PRO A 153 -19.88 -14.76 26.11
C PRO A 153 -18.89 -15.64 25.35
N ARG A 154 -18.54 -16.79 25.95
CA ARG A 154 -17.77 -17.83 25.30
C ARG A 154 -18.56 -18.44 24.14
N PHE A 155 -17.85 -18.83 23.08
CA PHE A 155 -18.44 -19.52 21.94
C PHE A 155 -18.74 -20.99 22.27
N GLU A 156 -20.00 -21.34 22.40
CA GLU A 156 -20.49 -22.70 22.68
C GLU A 156 -21.61 -23.13 21.72
N GLY A 157 -21.83 -22.34 20.67
CA GLY A 157 -22.90 -22.57 19.69
C GLY A 157 -24.31 -22.22 20.19
N GLN A 158 -24.41 -21.63 21.38
CA GLN A 158 -25.69 -21.17 21.94
C GLN A 158 -26.31 -20.07 21.07
N MET A 159 -27.63 -19.91 21.14
CA MET A 159 -28.34 -18.91 20.34
C MET A 159 -28.31 -17.54 21.02
N PHE A 160 -28.04 -16.51 20.21
CA PHE A 160 -28.09 -15.13 20.64
C PHE A 160 -28.73 -14.23 19.56
N TYR A 161 -29.47 -13.22 19.99
CA TYR A 161 -29.80 -12.08 19.14
C TYR A 161 -28.57 -11.20 19.05
N GLN A 162 -27.81 -11.33 17.98
CA GLN A 162 -26.57 -10.63 17.76
C GLN A 162 -26.82 -9.21 17.22
N TYR A 163 -25.78 -8.42 17.05
CA TYR A 163 -25.84 -7.16 16.31
C TYR A 163 -26.13 -7.42 14.84
N SER A 164 -27.08 -6.67 14.28
CA SER A 164 -27.39 -6.68 12.85
C SER A 164 -26.81 -5.42 12.17
N PRO A 165 -25.93 -5.56 11.18
CA PRO A 165 -25.49 -4.43 10.37
C PRO A 165 -26.63 -3.72 9.64
N GLU A 166 -27.69 -4.44 9.26
CA GLU A 166 -28.88 -3.89 8.59
C GLU A 166 -29.69 -2.99 9.53
N ASN A 167 -29.96 -3.47 10.75
CA ASN A 167 -30.75 -2.75 11.74
C ASN A 167 -29.93 -1.70 12.50
N GLN A 168 -28.59 -1.82 12.47
CA GLN A 168 -27.66 -1.09 13.35
C GLN A 168 -28.06 -1.20 14.83
N GLY A 169 -28.46 -2.38 15.22
CA GLY A 169 -28.96 -2.72 16.53
C GLY A 169 -29.12 -4.23 16.68
N ARG A 170 -30.02 -4.67 17.56
CA ARG A 170 -30.31 -6.08 17.74
C ARG A 170 -30.91 -6.68 16.45
N ALA A 171 -30.47 -7.88 16.08
CA ALA A 171 -31.06 -8.64 14.99
C ALA A 171 -32.51 -9.03 15.30
N ASP A 172 -33.31 -9.29 14.27
CA ASP A 172 -34.70 -9.71 14.37
C ASP A 172 -34.83 -11.20 14.67
N ALA A 173 -33.76 -11.96 14.49
CA ALA A 173 -33.71 -13.42 14.75
C ALA A 173 -32.42 -13.78 15.51
N ALA A 174 -32.53 -14.76 16.39
CA ALA A 174 -31.38 -15.36 17.07
C ALA A 174 -30.58 -16.24 16.10
N THR A 175 -29.25 -16.17 16.22
CA THR A 175 -28.29 -16.93 15.41
C THR A 175 -27.29 -17.64 16.32
N PRO A 176 -26.63 -18.73 15.85
CA PRO A 176 -25.62 -19.43 16.63
C PRO A 176 -24.43 -18.50 16.97
N TRP A 177 -24.01 -18.58 18.24
CA TRP A 177 -22.86 -17.83 18.74
C TRP A 177 -21.58 -18.61 18.45
N VAL A 178 -20.93 -18.26 17.34
CA VAL A 178 -19.75 -18.96 16.83
C VAL A 178 -18.69 -17.96 16.36
N ALA A 179 -17.44 -18.40 16.33
CA ALA A 179 -16.32 -17.61 15.79
C ALA A 179 -16.08 -17.94 14.31
N TYR A 180 -15.90 -16.90 13.51
CA TYR A 180 -15.53 -17.00 12.09
C TYR A 180 -14.01 -16.76 11.95
N LYS A 181 -13.23 -17.84 12.06
CA LYS A 181 -11.77 -17.76 12.21
C LYS A 181 -11.03 -17.22 10.97
N ASP A 182 -11.55 -17.47 9.78
CA ASP A 182 -10.88 -17.11 8.53
C ASP A 182 -11.32 -15.75 7.96
N ASN A 183 -12.34 -15.14 8.54
CA ASN A 183 -12.90 -13.86 8.09
C ASN A 183 -11.86 -12.79 7.75
N ARG A 184 -10.84 -12.61 8.62
CA ARG A 184 -9.80 -11.59 8.38
C ARG A 184 -8.94 -11.92 7.18
N LYS A 185 -8.71 -13.20 6.92
CA LYS A 185 -7.91 -13.70 5.79
C LYS A 185 -8.64 -13.52 4.47
N ASP A 186 -9.98 -13.67 4.50
CA ASP A 186 -10.84 -13.56 3.31
C ASP A 186 -10.89 -12.15 2.71
N LEU A 187 -10.40 -11.15 3.46
CA LEU A 187 -10.20 -9.79 2.94
C LEU A 187 -8.94 -9.66 2.06
N PHE A 188 -8.09 -10.67 2.02
CA PHE A 188 -6.83 -10.63 1.29
C PHE A 188 -6.83 -11.62 0.14
N GLN A 189 -6.08 -11.29 -0.88
CA GLN A 189 -5.87 -12.12 -2.05
C GLN A 189 -4.38 -12.41 -2.25
N THR A 190 -4.05 -13.33 -3.16
CA THR A 190 -2.69 -13.44 -3.67
C THR A 190 -2.43 -12.28 -4.61
N GLY A 191 -1.49 -11.42 -4.24
CA GLY A 191 -0.99 -10.37 -5.12
C GLY A 191 -0.06 -10.95 -6.19
N TYR A 192 0.10 -10.24 -7.29
CA TYR A 192 1.07 -10.61 -8.32
C TYR A 192 1.68 -9.40 -9.00
N THR A 193 2.90 -9.57 -9.48
CA THR A 193 3.57 -8.58 -10.33
C THR A 193 4.04 -9.27 -11.60
N LEU A 194 3.66 -8.71 -12.75
CA LEU A 194 4.13 -9.14 -14.06
C LEU A 194 4.90 -8.00 -14.69
N THR A 195 6.17 -8.24 -15.00
CA THR A 195 7.04 -7.28 -15.69
C THR A 195 7.55 -7.87 -17.01
N ASN A 196 7.39 -7.12 -18.09
CA ASN A 196 7.93 -7.46 -19.41
C ASN A 196 8.81 -6.31 -19.87
N SER A 197 10.02 -6.61 -20.29
CA SER A 197 11.00 -5.62 -20.74
C SER A 197 11.67 -6.04 -22.04
N VAL A 198 11.76 -5.12 -22.98
CA VAL A 198 12.54 -5.26 -24.21
C VAL A 198 13.62 -4.21 -24.23
N ALA A 199 14.84 -4.58 -24.52
CA ALA A 199 15.93 -3.64 -24.69
C ALA A 199 16.74 -3.92 -25.96
N LEU A 200 17.03 -2.84 -26.68
CA LEU A 200 17.94 -2.79 -27.80
C LEU A 200 19.26 -2.21 -27.32
N THR A 201 20.36 -2.88 -27.61
CA THR A 201 21.72 -2.40 -27.31
C THR A 201 22.57 -2.43 -28.57
N GLY A 202 23.28 -1.34 -28.80
CA GLY A 202 24.24 -1.20 -29.90
C GLY A 202 25.58 -0.67 -29.42
N LYS A 203 26.68 -1.19 -29.97
CA LYS A 203 28.03 -0.70 -29.69
C LYS A 203 28.89 -0.71 -30.94
N SER A 204 29.61 0.37 -31.13
CA SER A 204 30.65 0.56 -32.12
C SER A 204 31.97 0.99 -31.46
N ASP A 205 33.03 1.19 -32.24
CA ASP A 205 34.29 1.74 -31.72
C ASP A 205 34.19 3.17 -31.23
N ARG A 206 33.20 3.91 -31.72
CA ARG A 206 33.05 5.34 -31.40
C ARG A 206 31.84 5.66 -30.51
N GLY A 207 30.96 4.70 -30.26
CA GLY A 207 29.77 4.98 -29.48
C GLY A 207 29.01 3.76 -29.04
N ASN A 208 28.02 3.99 -28.21
CA ASN A 208 27.08 2.98 -27.77
C ASN A 208 25.67 3.57 -27.59
N LEU A 209 24.69 2.70 -27.72
CA LEU A 209 23.28 3.02 -27.57
C LEU A 209 22.60 1.92 -26.76
N ARG A 210 21.71 2.29 -25.88
CA ARG A 210 20.70 1.41 -25.29
C ARG A 210 19.36 2.11 -25.36
N ALA A 211 18.34 1.40 -25.79
CA ALA A 211 16.95 1.82 -25.67
C ALA A 211 16.16 0.67 -25.06
N SER A 212 15.27 0.96 -24.12
CA SER A 212 14.44 -0.05 -23.47
C SER A 212 13.01 0.46 -23.28
N ILE A 213 12.07 -0.48 -23.29
CA ILE A 213 10.69 -0.26 -22.86
C ILE A 213 10.28 -1.40 -21.93
N THR A 214 9.66 -1.05 -20.83
CA THR A 214 9.21 -1.99 -19.81
C THR A 214 7.77 -1.69 -19.42
N HIS A 215 6.96 -2.74 -19.39
CA HIS A 215 5.60 -2.69 -18.83
C HIS A 215 5.55 -3.54 -17.56
N THR A 216 5.02 -2.97 -16.48
CA THR A 216 4.76 -3.66 -15.21
C THR A 216 3.29 -3.53 -14.86
N LYS A 217 2.64 -4.67 -14.60
CA LYS A 217 1.32 -4.73 -13.96
C LYS A 217 1.49 -5.37 -12.59
N ASN A 218 0.96 -4.73 -11.58
CA ASN A 218 0.95 -5.22 -10.20
C ASN A 218 -0.48 -5.20 -9.66
N GLU A 219 -0.86 -6.25 -8.97
CA GLU A 219 -2.02 -6.31 -8.09
C GLU A 219 -1.50 -6.66 -6.69
N TRP A 220 -1.86 -5.85 -5.69
CA TRP A 220 -1.43 -6.08 -4.32
C TRP A 220 -2.29 -7.14 -3.63
N ILE A 221 -1.90 -7.48 -2.41
CA ILE A 221 -2.61 -8.48 -1.58
C ILE A 221 -3.99 -7.99 -1.09
N LEU A 222 -4.30 -6.70 -1.18
CA LEU A 222 -5.64 -6.17 -0.96
C LEU A 222 -6.39 -6.09 -2.30
N PRO A 223 -7.63 -6.59 -2.38
CA PRO A 223 -8.44 -6.48 -3.59
C PRO A 223 -8.60 -5.03 -4.06
N ASN A 224 -8.80 -4.84 -5.37
CA ASN A 224 -8.96 -3.53 -6.01
C ASN A 224 -7.79 -2.56 -5.81
N THR A 225 -6.59 -3.06 -5.50
CA THR A 225 -5.39 -2.25 -5.33
C THR A 225 -4.26 -2.74 -6.23
N GLY A 226 -3.35 -1.85 -6.59
CA GLY A 226 -2.23 -2.17 -7.47
C GLY A 226 -1.89 -1.03 -8.43
N PHE A 227 -0.94 -1.25 -9.32
CA PHE A 227 -0.52 -0.24 -10.28
C PHE A 227 -0.18 -0.82 -11.65
N GLN A 228 -0.22 0.04 -12.64
CA GLN A 228 0.39 -0.19 -13.95
C GLN A 228 1.50 0.85 -14.17
N ARG A 229 2.61 0.42 -14.74
CA ARG A 229 3.73 1.28 -15.06
C ARG A 229 4.27 0.95 -16.46
N VAL A 230 4.49 2.00 -17.25
CA VAL A 230 5.25 1.93 -18.50
C VAL A 230 6.47 2.81 -18.35
N SER A 231 7.64 2.24 -18.58
CA SER A 231 8.91 2.96 -18.54
C SER A 231 9.64 2.82 -19.88
N ALA A 232 10.18 3.92 -20.36
CA ALA A 232 11.02 3.95 -21.55
C ALA A 232 12.33 4.68 -21.22
N MET A 233 13.46 4.12 -21.64
CA MET A 233 14.78 4.70 -21.42
C MET A 233 15.60 4.69 -22.71
N VAL A 234 16.34 5.77 -22.92
CA VAL A 234 17.38 5.84 -23.96
C VAL A 234 18.67 6.34 -23.32
N SER A 235 19.76 5.63 -23.58
CA SER A 235 21.12 6.02 -23.21
C SER A 235 22.02 5.92 -24.43
N ALA A 236 22.67 7.02 -24.79
CA ALA A 236 23.58 7.09 -25.92
C ALA A 236 24.89 7.77 -25.52
N ALA A 237 25.99 7.28 -26.04
CA ALA A 237 27.29 7.92 -25.89
C ALA A 237 28.03 7.87 -27.22
N GLN A 238 28.58 9.00 -27.65
CA GLN A 238 29.26 9.14 -28.93
C GLN A 238 30.55 9.93 -28.79
N GLN A 239 31.65 9.39 -29.33
CA GLN A 239 32.89 10.10 -29.55
C GLN A 239 32.75 10.93 -30.81
N ILE A 240 32.59 12.23 -30.65
CA ILE A 240 32.40 13.18 -31.77
C ILE A 240 33.76 13.46 -32.47
N SER A 241 34.79 13.67 -31.65
CA SER A 241 36.15 13.88 -32.13
C SER A 241 37.15 13.19 -31.19
N ARG A 242 38.45 13.23 -31.49
CA ARG A 242 39.47 12.70 -30.56
C ARG A 242 39.43 13.35 -29.18
N ALA A 243 38.95 14.60 -29.12
CA ALA A 243 38.90 15.40 -27.89
C ALA A 243 37.53 15.42 -27.23
N LEU A 244 36.41 15.25 -27.97
CA LEU A 244 35.06 15.47 -27.49
C LEU A 244 34.25 14.19 -27.46
N ARG A 245 33.73 13.83 -26.28
CA ARG A 245 32.72 12.77 -26.08
C ARG A 245 31.44 13.37 -25.50
N VAL A 246 30.30 13.01 -26.07
CA VAL A 246 28.99 13.44 -25.59
C VAL A 246 28.24 12.20 -25.10
N ASN A 247 27.60 12.32 -23.94
CA ASN A 247 26.70 11.31 -23.38
C ASN A 247 25.32 11.92 -23.18
N PHE A 248 24.29 11.16 -23.52
CA PHE A 248 22.89 11.52 -23.35
C PHE A 248 22.17 10.38 -22.67
N LYS A 249 21.36 10.67 -21.66
CA LYS A 249 20.45 9.72 -21.05
C LYS A 249 19.10 10.39 -20.81
N THR A 250 18.03 9.66 -21.07
CA THR A 250 16.68 10.07 -20.72
C THR A 250 15.87 8.85 -20.33
N SER A 251 15.07 9.00 -19.30
CA SER A 251 14.08 8.01 -18.89
C SER A 251 12.74 8.68 -18.69
N TYR A 252 11.69 8.05 -19.15
CA TYR A 252 10.33 8.47 -18.94
C TYR A 252 9.56 7.32 -18.29
N THR A 253 8.79 7.63 -17.26
CA THR A 253 7.94 6.67 -16.57
C THR A 253 6.54 7.23 -16.43
N TYR A 254 5.58 6.48 -16.90
CA TYR A 254 4.15 6.66 -16.62
C TYR A 254 3.71 5.60 -15.62
N ARG A 255 3.07 6.02 -14.52
CA ARG A 255 2.50 5.12 -13.52
C ARG A 255 1.07 5.54 -13.23
N LYS A 256 0.18 4.56 -13.27
CA LYS A 256 -1.23 4.71 -12.90
C LYS A 256 -1.56 3.73 -11.77
N ILE A 257 -2.17 4.25 -10.72
CA ILE A 257 -2.74 3.50 -9.60
C ILE A 257 -4.22 3.81 -9.60
N ASN A 258 -5.07 2.80 -9.70
CA ASN A 258 -6.52 3.03 -9.64
C ASN A 258 -6.97 3.28 -8.21
N ASN A 259 -6.41 2.53 -7.27
CA ASN A 259 -6.68 2.69 -5.85
C ASN A 259 -5.43 2.42 -5.03
N THR A 260 -5.04 3.37 -4.17
CA THR A 260 -3.98 3.23 -3.17
C THR A 260 -4.65 3.03 -1.81
N PRO A 261 -4.38 1.93 -1.09
CA PRO A 261 -5.00 1.70 0.21
C PRO A 261 -4.57 2.78 1.21
N ALA A 262 -5.53 3.26 1.99
CA ALA A 262 -5.23 4.11 3.13
C ALA A 262 -4.47 3.31 4.20
N LEU A 263 -3.58 3.96 4.93
CA LEU A 263 -2.67 3.36 5.90
C LEU A 263 -2.96 3.86 7.32
N GLY A 264 -2.46 3.07 8.29
CA GLY A 264 -2.43 3.48 9.69
C GLY A 264 -3.75 3.40 10.42
N TYR A 265 -3.85 4.17 11.51
CA TYR A 265 -5.02 4.24 12.38
C TYR A 265 -6.03 5.24 11.81
N ASN A 266 -6.78 4.80 10.82
CA ASN A 266 -7.64 5.62 9.98
C ASN A 266 -8.88 4.80 9.58
N SER A 267 -10.07 5.36 9.73
CA SER A 267 -11.35 4.70 9.46
C SER A 267 -11.51 4.16 8.03
N ASN A 268 -10.75 4.68 7.08
CA ASN A 268 -10.70 4.20 5.69
C ASN A 268 -9.57 3.18 5.44
N SER A 269 -8.93 2.67 6.50
CA SER A 269 -7.86 1.68 6.40
C SER A 269 -8.37 0.28 6.76
N ILE A 270 -8.00 -0.72 5.98
CA ILE A 270 -8.28 -2.13 6.31
C ILE A 270 -7.56 -2.54 7.61
N ALA A 271 -6.38 -1.98 7.90
CA ALA A 271 -5.70 -2.24 9.16
C ALA A 271 -6.53 -1.79 10.38
N TYR A 272 -7.19 -0.64 10.27
CA TYR A 272 -8.10 -0.14 11.29
C TYR A 272 -9.30 -1.07 11.47
N PHE A 273 -9.93 -1.50 10.38
CA PHE A 273 -11.00 -2.49 10.42
C PHE A 273 -10.57 -3.78 11.13
N LEU A 274 -9.39 -4.31 10.81
CA LEU A 274 -8.87 -5.56 11.39
C LEU A 274 -8.64 -5.47 12.91
N ILE A 275 -8.24 -4.29 13.43
CA ILE A 275 -8.06 -4.07 14.87
C ILE A 275 -9.39 -4.26 15.62
N PHE A 276 -10.48 -3.75 15.06
CA PHE A 276 -11.77 -3.68 15.74
C PHE A 276 -12.77 -4.78 15.34
N GLN A 277 -12.39 -5.65 14.41
CA GLN A 277 -13.28 -6.74 14.00
C GLN A 277 -13.43 -7.79 15.11
N ASN A 278 -14.68 -8.07 15.47
CA ASN A 278 -15.02 -9.13 16.42
C ASN A 278 -15.10 -10.51 15.76
N PRO A 279 -14.72 -11.59 16.49
CA PRO A 279 -14.71 -12.94 15.94
C PRO A 279 -16.08 -13.46 15.49
N ASN A 280 -17.16 -13.00 16.08
CA ASN A 280 -18.53 -13.43 15.77
C ASN A 280 -19.17 -12.72 14.58
N VAL A 281 -18.53 -11.69 14.03
CA VAL A 281 -19.07 -10.98 12.86
C VAL A 281 -18.67 -11.71 11.60
N ASN A 282 -19.62 -12.25 10.86
CA ASN A 282 -19.38 -12.82 9.55
C ASN A 282 -19.23 -11.72 8.51
N LEU A 283 -18.13 -11.72 7.76
CA LEU A 283 -17.89 -10.73 6.70
C LEU A 283 -18.92 -10.81 5.57
N ASP A 284 -19.55 -11.95 5.35
CA ASP A 284 -20.61 -12.07 4.36
C ASP A 284 -21.80 -11.16 4.65
N TRP A 285 -22.05 -10.85 5.93
CA TRP A 285 -23.10 -9.88 6.31
C TRP A 285 -22.79 -8.46 5.84
N LEU A 286 -21.54 -8.15 5.60
CA LEU A 286 -21.06 -6.83 5.18
C LEU A 286 -20.84 -6.74 3.67
N ARG A 287 -20.81 -7.89 2.97
CA ARG A 287 -20.50 -7.98 1.53
C ARG A 287 -21.44 -7.17 0.63
N PRO A 288 -22.77 -7.04 0.94
CA PRO A 288 -23.63 -6.14 0.17
C PRO A 288 -23.26 -4.66 0.27
N MET A 289 -22.36 -4.28 1.18
CA MET A 289 -21.84 -2.93 1.43
C MET A 289 -22.86 -1.96 2.03
N TRP A 290 -24.06 -1.87 1.48
CA TRP A 290 -25.07 -0.85 1.76
C TRP A 290 -26.31 -1.46 2.40
N ARG A 291 -26.96 -0.68 3.26
CA ARG A 291 -28.27 -1.06 3.83
C ARG A 291 -29.32 -1.05 2.74
N THR A 292 -30.25 -1.98 2.83
CA THR A 292 -31.34 -2.15 1.87
C THR A 292 -32.16 -0.86 1.71
N GLY A 293 -32.26 -0.36 0.46
CA GLY A 293 -32.95 0.88 0.14
C GLY A 293 -32.19 2.16 0.56
N GLN A 294 -30.94 2.05 0.97
CA GLN A 294 -30.08 3.18 1.33
C GLN A 294 -28.68 3.06 0.69
N GLU A 295 -28.64 2.51 -0.50
CA GLU A 295 -27.44 2.28 -1.29
C GLU A 295 -26.71 3.60 -1.51
N ASN A 296 -25.38 3.59 -1.36
CA ASN A 296 -24.49 4.77 -1.43
C ASN A 296 -24.74 5.86 -0.37
N VAL A 297 -25.60 5.61 0.63
CA VAL A 297 -25.92 6.55 1.71
C VAL A 297 -25.53 6.00 3.07
N LYS A 298 -25.92 4.75 3.37
CA LYS A 298 -25.62 4.12 4.64
C LYS A 298 -25.02 2.73 4.46
N GLN A 299 -23.78 2.58 4.94
CA GLN A 299 -23.09 1.28 4.89
C GLN A 299 -23.64 0.31 5.95
N LEU A 300 -23.50 -0.96 5.63
CA LEU A 300 -23.58 -2.04 6.61
C LEU A 300 -22.32 -2.02 7.48
N GLN A 301 -22.44 -1.76 8.76
CA GLN A 301 -21.31 -1.62 9.68
C GLN A 301 -21.22 -2.80 10.63
N PRO A 302 -20.03 -3.23 11.08
CA PRO A 302 -19.86 -4.45 11.86
C PRO A 302 -20.43 -4.39 13.27
N TYR A 303 -20.61 -3.19 13.87
CA TYR A 303 -21.18 -3.02 15.22
C TYR A 303 -21.66 -1.60 15.56
N SER A 304 -21.18 -0.58 14.90
CA SER A 304 -21.59 0.82 15.12
C SER A 304 -21.08 1.72 13.99
N SER A 305 -21.44 2.98 14.00
CA SER A 305 -20.96 3.97 13.01
C SER A 305 -19.47 4.28 13.11
N PHE A 306 -18.76 3.72 14.08
CA PHE A 306 -17.35 3.99 14.33
C PHE A 306 -16.41 3.30 13.33
N ILE A 307 -16.78 2.09 12.85
CA ILE A 307 -15.97 1.33 11.89
C ILE A 307 -16.72 1.17 10.58
N GLY A 308 -16.06 1.55 9.48
CA GLY A 308 -16.59 1.39 8.13
C GLY A 308 -16.68 -0.07 7.69
N ASN A 309 -17.49 -0.30 6.66
CA ASN A 309 -17.58 -1.58 5.98
C ASN A 309 -16.28 -1.84 5.21
N PRO A 310 -15.62 -3.01 5.37
CA PRO A 310 -14.35 -3.28 4.70
C PRO A 310 -14.48 -3.35 3.18
N TYR A 311 -15.63 -3.74 2.65
CA TYR A 311 -15.85 -3.77 1.20
C TYR A 311 -16.07 -2.36 0.63
N VAL A 312 -16.72 -1.46 1.37
CA VAL A 312 -16.79 -0.03 1.01
C VAL A 312 -15.40 0.58 1.01
N ILE A 313 -14.56 0.26 2.01
CA ILE A 313 -13.17 0.72 2.05
C ILE A 313 -12.37 0.23 0.84
N LEU A 314 -12.56 -1.03 0.44
CA LEU A 314 -11.80 -1.64 -0.66
C LEU A 314 -12.28 -1.21 -2.05
N TYR A 315 -13.57 -0.98 -2.24
CA TYR A 315 -14.17 -0.84 -3.57
C TYR A 315 -14.79 0.51 -3.87
N GLU A 316 -15.12 1.31 -2.84
CA GLU A 316 -15.78 2.61 -3.02
C GLU A 316 -14.94 3.80 -2.50
N SER A 317 -14.03 3.55 -1.53
CA SER A 317 -13.12 4.60 -1.01
C SER A 317 -11.81 4.60 -1.78
N GLU A 318 -11.85 4.96 -3.05
CA GLU A 318 -10.69 4.90 -3.94
C GLU A 318 -9.79 6.14 -3.82
N ASN A 319 -8.48 5.89 -3.80
CA ASN A 319 -7.44 6.92 -3.83
C ASN A 319 -6.60 6.76 -5.12
N PRO A 320 -7.06 7.27 -6.26
CA PRO A 320 -6.35 7.13 -7.52
C PRO A 320 -5.12 8.03 -7.58
N SER A 321 -4.13 7.60 -8.34
CA SER A 321 -2.94 8.40 -8.63
C SER A 321 -2.45 8.16 -10.06
N GLU A 322 -2.10 9.23 -10.73
CA GLU A 322 -1.50 9.18 -12.05
C GLU A 322 -0.25 10.06 -12.06
N LYS A 323 0.87 9.52 -12.51
CA LYS A 323 2.15 10.19 -12.45
C LYS A 323 2.96 10.01 -13.71
N HIS A 324 3.49 11.12 -14.22
CA HIS A 324 4.47 11.18 -15.28
C HIS A 324 5.80 11.67 -14.72
N SER A 325 6.87 10.92 -14.93
CA SER A 325 8.21 11.28 -14.50
C SER A 325 9.16 11.26 -15.68
N ASN A 326 10.00 12.30 -15.81
CA ASN A 326 11.10 12.33 -16.77
C ASN A 326 12.39 12.71 -16.06
N VAL A 327 13.43 11.94 -16.31
CA VAL A 327 14.81 12.28 -15.85
C VAL A 327 15.70 12.26 -17.07
N SER A 328 16.33 13.39 -17.37
CA SER A 328 17.19 13.55 -18.53
C SER A 328 18.50 14.18 -18.14
N SER A 329 19.59 13.70 -18.72
CA SER A 329 20.92 14.27 -18.55
C SER A 329 21.67 14.28 -19.87
N ILE A 330 22.45 15.34 -20.08
CA ILE A 330 23.43 15.45 -21.15
C ILE A 330 24.76 15.88 -20.55
N SER A 331 25.83 15.22 -20.93
CA SER A 331 27.18 15.59 -20.52
C SER A 331 28.15 15.58 -21.71
N ALA A 332 29.04 16.53 -21.72
CA ALA A 332 30.12 16.64 -22.70
C ALA A 332 31.47 16.59 -21.98
N ASN A 333 32.35 15.68 -22.38
CA ASN A 333 33.70 15.57 -21.86
C ASN A 333 34.68 16.03 -22.95
N LEU A 334 35.36 17.16 -22.69
CA LEU A 334 36.34 17.71 -23.59
C LEU A 334 37.75 17.48 -23.02
N ARG A 335 38.59 16.80 -23.78
CA ARG A 335 40.03 16.65 -23.47
C ARG A 335 40.79 17.86 -24.03
N ILE A 336 41.24 18.76 -23.17
CA ILE A 336 41.85 20.02 -23.59
C ILE A 336 43.36 19.84 -23.91
N ASN A 337 44.07 18.89 -23.30
CA ASN A 337 45.46 18.59 -23.54
C ASN A 337 45.74 17.11 -23.69
N SER A 338 46.60 16.78 -24.63
CA SER A 338 47.10 15.43 -24.91
C SER A 338 48.55 15.23 -24.46
N LYS A 339 49.08 16.11 -23.56
CA LYS A 339 50.42 15.89 -23.01
C LYS A 339 50.41 14.90 -21.87
#